data_c6e8cee069d75cb0fa56acd809ef037d
#
_entry.id   c6e8cee069d75cb0fa56acd809ef037d
#
_cell.length_a   1.000
_cell.length_b   1.000
_cell.length_c   1.000
_cell.angle_alpha   90.00
_cell.angle_beta   90.00
_cell.angle_gamma   90.00
#
_symmetry.space_group_name_H-M   'P 1'
#
loop_
_entity.id
_entity.type
_entity.pdbx_description
1 polymer ?
#
loop_
_entity_poly.entity_id
_entity_poly.type
_entity_poly.pdbx_seq_one_letter_code
_entity_poly.pdbx_strand_id
1 'polypeptide(L)'
;MPSPECEASSLEPRQPLQVIPSPIGRAVADLPYWFVIGGQAMRCFCPYRPSRDVDFGVTSADDLNDLVRQLERRGQVEIVERTGDTVHLRFDGIDVSIFVLAILAPFVNDRRLSVTGLLAAKLHAILDRGTRRDFFDLYVTLHQHRLGIVECLAAIRRVYGQGVDDALLLRALTYFDDAEREAALPGEGRDDWSTVKKSFWSRVGHLLIPPARQLQIAQRVVDVVEA
;
A
#
# COMPACT_ATOMS: atom_id res chain seq x y z
N MET A 1 -5.77 17.62 5.19
CA MET A 1 -4.52 16.86 5.39
C MET A 1 -3.43 17.82 5.76
N PRO A 2 -2.51 17.49 6.66
CA PRO A 2 -1.22 18.11 6.54
C PRO A 2 -0.78 17.85 5.09
N SER A 3 -0.24 18.87 4.43
CA SER A 3 0.45 18.79 3.15
C SER A 3 1.20 17.46 3.08
N PRO A 4 1.35 16.81 1.89
CA PRO A 4 2.11 15.56 1.75
C PRO A 4 3.60 15.71 2.12
N GLU A 5 4.01 16.83 2.59
CA GLU A 5 5.15 17.10 3.44
C GLU A 5 4.90 16.47 4.83
N CYS A 6 4.83 15.13 4.88
CA CYS A 6 5.35 14.44 6.03
C CYS A 6 6.80 14.94 6.11
N GLU A 7 7.05 15.93 6.98
CA GLU A 7 8.37 16.52 7.14
C GLU A 7 9.37 15.37 7.07
N ALA A 8 10.40 15.53 6.24
CA ALA A 8 11.50 14.58 6.09
C ALA A 8 12.35 14.58 7.38
N SER A 9 11.64 14.44 8.50
CA SER A 9 12.12 14.08 9.80
C SER A 9 12.47 12.59 9.68
N SER A 10 13.70 12.25 9.98
CA SER A 10 14.28 10.92 10.12
C SER A 10 13.53 10.08 11.18
N LEU A 11 12.23 9.87 10.96
CA LEU A 11 11.42 9.03 11.80
C LEU A 11 11.76 7.60 11.44
N GLU A 12 12.43 6.91 12.35
CA GLU A 12 12.50 5.46 12.34
C GLU A 12 11.10 4.89 12.11
N PRO A 13 10.96 3.90 11.22
CA PRO A 13 9.65 3.31 10.96
C PRO A 13 9.05 2.77 12.27
N ARG A 14 7.77 3.06 12.50
CA ARG A 14 7.04 2.62 13.70
C ARG A 14 6.88 1.11 13.71
N GLN A 15 6.90 0.53 14.89
CA GLN A 15 6.59 -0.89 15.06
C GLN A 15 5.09 -1.14 14.89
N PRO A 16 4.68 -2.31 14.36
CA PRO A 16 3.26 -2.65 14.16
C PRO A 16 2.40 -2.48 15.40
N LEU A 17 2.89 -2.87 16.58
CA LEU A 17 2.18 -2.72 17.85
C LEU A 17 1.91 -1.26 18.26
N GLN A 18 2.62 -0.30 17.67
CA GLN A 18 2.41 1.14 17.90
C GLN A 18 1.33 1.74 17.00
N VAL A 19 0.94 1.05 15.92
CA VAL A 19 0.01 1.57 14.91
C VAL A 19 -1.33 0.86 14.90
N ILE A 20 -1.39 -0.43 15.26
CA ILE A 20 -2.64 -1.19 15.36
C ILE A 20 -3.41 -0.82 16.65
N PRO A 21 -4.75 -0.96 16.67
CA PRO A 21 -5.56 -0.71 17.84
C PRO A 21 -5.10 -1.53 19.05
N SER A 22 -5.05 -0.90 20.23
CA SER A 22 -4.51 -1.52 21.46
C SER A 22 -5.17 -2.85 21.86
N PRO A 23 -6.49 -3.08 21.70
CA PRO A 23 -7.08 -4.39 22.02
C PRO A 23 -6.46 -5.51 21.17
N ILE A 24 -6.35 -5.31 19.86
CA ILE A 24 -5.74 -6.25 18.94
C ILE A 24 -4.24 -6.39 19.24
N GLY A 25 -3.55 -5.26 19.45
CA GLY A 25 -2.11 -5.28 19.78
C GLY A 25 -1.80 -6.15 20.98
N ARG A 26 -2.59 -6.06 22.05
CA ARG A 26 -2.44 -6.93 23.24
C ARG A 26 -2.73 -8.39 22.91
N ALA A 27 -3.71 -8.64 22.05
CA ALA A 27 -4.09 -10.01 21.68
C ALA A 27 -3.05 -10.72 20.82
N VAL A 28 -2.17 -10.02 20.11
CA VAL A 28 -1.20 -10.61 19.18
C VAL A 28 0.26 -10.37 19.53
N ALA A 29 0.55 -9.65 20.62
CA ALA A 29 1.89 -9.18 20.97
C ALA A 29 2.93 -10.30 21.09
N ASP A 30 2.55 -11.42 21.69
CA ASP A 30 3.38 -12.59 21.95
C ASP A 30 3.42 -13.61 20.79
N LEU A 31 2.61 -13.41 19.74
CA LEU A 31 2.54 -14.33 18.59
C LEU A 31 3.58 -13.92 17.52
N PRO A 32 4.45 -14.83 17.06
CA PRO A 32 5.58 -14.46 16.18
C PRO A 32 5.27 -14.48 14.68
N TYR A 33 4.17 -15.07 14.24
CA TYR A 33 3.93 -15.51 12.86
C TYR A 33 2.99 -14.60 12.04
N TRP A 34 2.73 -13.39 12.51
CA TRP A 34 1.92 -12.40 11.77
C TRP A 34 2.75 -11.18 11.39
N PHE A 35 2.30 -10.46 10.38
CA PHE A 35 2.79 -9.15 10.01
C PHE A 35 1.66 -8.26 9.51
N VAL A 36 1.83 -6.94 9.60
CA VAL A 36 0.82 -6.00 9.11
C VAL A 36 0.94 -5.77 7.61
N ILE A 37 -0.22 -5.65 6.96
CA ILE A 37 -0.36 -5.24 5.57
C ILE A 37 -1.33 -4.06 5.47
N GLY A 38 -1.79 -3.70 4.28
CA GLY A 38 -2.84 -2.71 4.08
C GLY A 38 -2.52 -1.32 4.66
N GLY A 39 -3.50 -0.72 5.29
CA GLY A 39 -3.39 0.60 5.89
C GLY A 39 -2.46 0.65 7.10
N GLN A 40 -2.39 -0.41 7.89
CA GLN A 40 -1.51 -0.46 9.06
C GLN A 40 -0.03 -0.57 8.65
N ALA A 41 0.29 -1.32 7.59
CA ALA A 41 1.65 -1.35 7.05
C ALA A 41 2.08 0.05 6.59
N MET A 42 1.17 0.80 5.93
CA MET A 42 1.42 2.18 5.52
C MET A 42 1.72 3.08 6.73
N ARG A 43 0.96 2.94 7.83
CA ARG A 43 1.15 3.73 9.06
C ARG A 43 2.45 3.45 9.79
N CYS A 44 3.08 2.31 9.56
CA CYS A 44 4.43 2.05 10.06
C CYS A 44 5.47 3.02 9.47
N PHE A 45 5.26 3.46 8.23
CA PHE A 45 6.17 4.40 7.53
C PHE A 45 5.68 5.83 7.60
N CYS A 46 4.42 6.07 7.22
CA CYS A 46 3.83 7.40 7.20
C CYS A 46 2.37 7.36 7.68
N PRO A 47 2.08 7.83 8.88
CA PRO A 47 0.71 7.83 9.43
C PRO A 47 -0.12 9.01 8.92
N TYR A 48 -0.13 9.26 7.62
CA TYR A 48 -0.79 10.42 7.00
C TYR A 48 -2.33 10.35 7.07
N ARG A 49 -2.88 9.16 7.27
CA ARG A 49 -4.33 8.93 7.42
C ARG A 49 -4.63 7.88 8.50
N PRO A 50 -5.82 7.93 9.12
CA PRO A 50 -6.27 6.87 10.00
C PRO A 50 -6.53 5.57 9.23
N SER A 51 -6.36 4.42 9.91
CA SER A 51 -6.87 3.12 9.50
C SER A 51 -7.58 2.51 10.70
N ARG A 52 -8.83 2.09 10.52
CA ARG A 52 -9.68 1.53 11.58
C ARG A 52 -9.62 0.02 11.61
N ASP A 53 -9.54 -0.56 10.44
CA ASP A 53 -9.39 -1.98 10.13
C ASP A 53 -7.94 -2.43 10.32
N VAL A 54 -7.75 -3.69 10.66
CA VAL A 54 -6.43 -4.30 10.77
C VAL A 54 -6.32 -5.45 9.79
N ASP A 55 -5.35 -5.35 8.88
CA ASP A 55 -5.05 -6.39 7.93
C ASP A 55 -3.74 -7.09 8.33
N PHE A 56 -3.81 -8.39 8.57
CA PHE A 56 -2.68 -9.25 8.86
C PHE A 56 -2.32 -10.12 7.66
N GLY A 57 -1.02 -10.27 7.42
CA GLY A 57 -0.46 -11.35 6.63
C GLY A 57 0.07 -12.45 7.54
N VAL A 58 -0.10 -13.69 7.12
CA VAL A 58 0.51 -14.90 7.71
C VAL A 58 1.18 -15.72 6.61
N THR A 59 2.01 -16.70 6.99
CA THR A 59 2.81 -17.45 6.00
C THR A 59 2.16 -18.76 5.57
N SER A 60 1.22 -19.28 6.35
CA SER A 60 0.55 -20.57 6.09
C SER A 60 -0.90 -20.57 6.56
N ALA A 61 -1.67 -21.53 6.08
CA ALA A 61 -3.03 -21.78 6.57
C ALA A 61 -3.04 -22.21 8.05
N ASP A 62 -2.00 -22.86 8.52
CA ASP A 62 -1.87 -23.25 9.93
C ASP A 62 -1.68 -22.01 10.81
N ASP A 63 -0.83 -21.05 10.39
CA ASP A 63 -0.65 -19.76 11.06
C ASP A 63 -1.96 -18.97 11.09
N LEU A 64 -2.72 -18.96 9.97
CA LEU A 64 -4.01 -18.31 9.88
C LEU A 64 -4.98 -18.92 10.90
N ASN A 65 -5.09 -20.26 10.92
CA ASN A 65 -5.96 -20.96 11.84
C ASN A 65 -5.56 -20.75 13.30
N ASP A 66 -4.25 -20.72 13.58
CA ASP A 66 -3.76 -20.47 14.93
C ASP A 66 -4.04 -19.04 15.37
N LEU A 67 -3.81 -18.06 14.50
CA LEU A 67 -4.11 -16.65 14.81
C LEU A 67 -5.59 -16.45 15.14
N VAL A 68 -6.51 -17.03 14.38
CA VAL A 68 -7.95 -17.00 14.67
C VAL A 68 -8.24 -17.60 16.04
N ARG A 69 -7.74 -18.83 16.34
CA ARG A 69 -7.91 -19.48 17.65
C ARG A 69 -7.36 -18.64 18.81
N GLN A 70 -6.22 -17.96 18.61
CA GLN A 70 -5.66 -17.10 19.64
C GLN A 70 -6.52 -15.86 19.88
N LEU A 71 -7.08 -15.26 18.84
CA LEU A 71 -8.02 -14.16 18.97
C LEU A 71 -9.30 -14.61 19.71
N GLU A 72 -9.88 -15.76 19.35
CA GLU A 72 -11.06 -16.33 20.04
C GLU A 72 -10.84 -16.59 21.55
N ARG A 73 -9.61 -16.92 21.94
CA ARG A 73 -9.26 -17.10 23.36
C ARG A 73 -9.08 -15.80 24.13
N ARG A 74 -8.87 -14.69 23.44
CA ARG A 74 -8.43 -13.41 24.02
C ARG A 74 -9.46 -12.29 23.94
N GLY A 75 -10.56 -12.52 23.21
CA GLY A 75 -11.63 -11.55 23.03
C GLY A 75 -12.85 -12.13 22.32
N GLN A 76 -13.82 -11.28 22.05
CA GLN A 76 -15.01 -11.66 21.31
C GLN A 76 -14.72 -11.65 19.81
N VAL A 77 -14.86 -12.81 19.16
CA VAL A 77 -14.67 -12.97 17.72
C VAL A 77 -16.00 -13.29 17.03
N GLU A 78 -16.30 -12.56 15.98
CA GLU A 78 -17.39 -12.81 15.03
C GLU A 78 -16.77 -13.07 13.65
N ILE A 79 -16.85 -14.29 13.13
CA ILE A 79 -16.39 -14.60 11.77
C ILE A 79 -17.42 -14.04 10.78
N VAL A 80 -16.99 -13.13 9.90
CA VAL A 80 -17.83 -12.54 8.85
C VAL A 80 -17.76 -13.37 7.57
N GLU A 81 -16.54 -13.76 7.17
CA GLU A 81 -16.29 -14.55 5.98
C GLU A 81 -15.01 -15.39 6.16
N ARG A 82 -14.99 -16.58 5.57
CA ARG A 82 -13.81 -17.46 5.62
C ARG A 82 -13.66 -18.26 4.34
N THR A 83 -12.45 -18.23 3.79
CA THR A 83 -11.98 -19.09 2.69
C THR A 83 -10.80 -19.94 3.16
N GLY A 84 -10.14 -20.67 2.25
CA GLY A 84 -8.96 -21.47 2.58
C GLY A 84 -7.73 -20.65 2.98
N ASP A 85 -7.62 -19.42 2.47
CA ASP A 85 -6.46 -18.53 2.60
C ASP A 85 -6.78 -17.15 3.17
N THR A 86 -8.05 -16.88 3.49
CA THR A 86 -8.51 -15.57 3.97
C THR A 86 -9.59 -15.73 5.04
N VAL A 87 -9.50 -14.91 6.09
CA VAL A 87 -10.57 -14.77 7.10
C VAL A 87 -10.84 -13.29 7.33
N HIS A 88 -12.11 -12.92 7.23
CA HIS A 88 -12.63 -11.64 7.69
C HIS A 88 -13.41 -11.85 8.97
N LEU A 89 -13.07 -11.13 10.01
CA LEU A 89 -13.70 -11.25 11.33
C LEU A 89 -13.81 -9.87 12.01
N ARG A 90 -14.61 -9.81 13.07
CA ARG A 90 -14.59 -8.73 14.04
C ARG A 90 -14.01 -9.22 15.36
N PHE A 91 -13.04 -8.50 15.88
CA PHE A 91 -12.45 -8.74 17.20
C PHE A 91 -12.80 -7.55 18.12
N ASP A 92 -13.61 -7.80 19.15
CA ASP A 92 -14.11 -6.75 20.06
C ASP A 92 -14.70 -5.55 19.29
N GLY A 93 -15.42 -5.82 18.19
CA GLY A 93 -16.04 -4.80 17.33
C GLY A 93 -15.10 -4.11 16.32
N ILE A 94 -13.83 -4.51 16.25
CA ILE A 94 -12.85 -3.99 15.28
C ILE A 94 -12.75 -4.97 14.10
N ASP A 95 -12.88 -4.46 12.89
CA ASP A 95 -12.74 -5.27 11.67
C ASP A 95 -11.29 -5.73 11.49
N VAL A 96 -11.09 -7.03 11.32
CA VAL A 96 -9.80 -7.69 11.13
C VAL A 96 -9.87 -8.61 9.92
N SER A 97 -8.88 -8.49 9.04
CA SER A 97 -8.69 -9.40 7.92
C SER A 97 -7.35 -10.14 8.06
N ILE A 98 -7.34 -11.44 7.81
CA ILE A 98 -6.13 -12.27 7.88
C ILE A 98 -5.98 -12.98 6.53
N PHE A 99 -4.81 -12.84 5.90
CA PHE A 99 -4.51 -13.38 4.58
C PHE A 99 -3.27 -14.27 4.63
N VAL A 100 -3.31 -15.41 3.96
CA VAL A 100 -2.11 -16.23 3.73
C VAL A 100 -1.30 -15.59 2.60
N LEU A 101 -0.16 -14.99 2.93
CA LEU A 101 0.70 -14.23 2.02
C LEU A 101 2.17 -14.66 2.15
N ALA A 102 2.43 -15.97 1.99
CA ALA A 102 3.79 -16.55 2.06
C ALA A 102 4.79 -15.84 1.13
N ILE A 103 4.32 -15.37 -0.02
CA ILE A 103 5.17 -14.66 -1.01
C ILE A 103 5.74 -13.34 -0.47
N LEU A 104 5.10 -12.71 0.52
CA LEU A 104 5.59 -11.48 1.16
C LEU A 104 6.54 -11.76 2.33
N ALA A 105 6.59 -12.98 2.87
CA ALA A 105 7.40 -13.32 4.04
C ALA A 105 8.88 -12.90 3.92
N PRO A 106 9.58 -13.09 2.78
CA PRO A 106 10.98 -12.67 2.61
C PRO A 106 11.19 -11.14 2.69
N PHE A 107 10.10 -10.37 2.62
CA PHE A 107 10.10 -8.90 2.66
C PHE A 107 9.59 -8.36 3.99
N VAL A 108 9.45 -9.21 5.00
CA VAL A 108 9.01 -8.85 6.34
C VAL A 108 10.23 -8.73 7.27
N ASN A 109 10.30 -7.66 8.02
CA ASN A 109 11.22 -7.47 9.13
C ASN A 109 10.46 -6.89 10.32
N ASP A 110 10.60 -7.49 11.50
CA ASP A 110 9.91 -7.09 12.72
C ASP A 110 8.38 -6.90 12.53
N ARG A 111 7.74 -7.90 11.88
CA ARG A 111 6.28 -7.90 11.59
C ARG A 111 5.81 -6.76 10.66
N ARG A 112 6.72 -6.12 9.97
CA ARG A 112 6.50 -5.00 9.08
C ARG A 112 7.05 -5.33 7.68
N LEU A 113 6.33 -4.93 6.64
CA LEU A 113 6.86 -5.01 5.28
C LEU A 113 8.06 -4.07 5.12
N SER A 114 9.06 -4.50 4.37
CA SER A 114 10.08 -3.59 3.81
C SER A 114 9.43 -2.65 2.79
N VAL A 115 10.13 -1.57 2.41
CA VAL A 115 9.64 -0.66 1.35
C VAL A 115 9.34 -1.43 0.06
N THR A 116 10.19 -2.40 -0.32
CA THR A 116 9.95 -3.27 -1.49
C THR A 116 8.64 -4.06 -1.34
N GLY A 117 8.42 -4.71 -0.20
CA GLY A 117 7.17 -5.43 0.05
C GLY A 117 5.94 -4.53 0.05
N LEU A 118 6.06 -3.33 0.63
CA LEU A 118 4.98 -2.35 0.66
C LEU A 118 4.63 -1.84 -0.75
N LEU A 119 5.62 -1.47 -1.57
CA LEU A 119 5.41 -1.04 -2.95
C LEU A 119 4.74 -2.13 -3.78
N ALA A 120 5.24 -3.37 -3.69
CA ALA A 120 4.68 -4.50 -4.41
C ALA A 120 3.23 -4.77 -4.01
N ALA A 121 2.94 -4.78 -2.70
CA ALA A 121 1.58 -4.99 -2.19
C ALA A 121 0.61 -3.87 -2.61
N LYS A 122 1.06 -2.60 -2.62
CA LYS A 122 0.22 -1.47 -3.05
C LYS A 122 0.00 -1.45 -4.55
N LEU A 123 1.02 -1.77 -5.35
CA LEU A 123 0.86 -1.86 -6.80
C LEU A 123 -0.06 -3.04 -7.18
N HIS A 124 0.06 -4.18 -6.48
CA HIS A 124 -0.85 -5.32 -6.64
C HIS A 124 -2.30 -4.93 -6.30
N ALA A 125 -2.52 -4.18 -5.20
CA ALA A 125 -3.85 -3.72 -4.82
C ALA A 125 -4.46 -2.75 -5.86
N ILE A 126 -3.64 -1.89 -6.49
CA ILE A 126 -4.09 -1.03 -7.59
C ILE A 126 -4.48 -1.86 -8.81
N LEU A 127 -3.72 -2.90 -9.14
CA LEU A 127 -4.01 -3.80 -10.25
C LEU A 127 -5.32 -4.58 -10.04
N ASP A 128 -5.58 -5.00 -8.81
CA ASP A 128 -6.72 -5.83 -8.41
C ASP A 128 -8.03 -5.02 -8.30
N ARG A 129 -7.99 -3.91 -7.57
CA ARG A 129 -9.20 -3.13 -7.21
C ARG A 129 -9.09 -1.62 -7.47
N GLY A 130 -7.88 -1.06 -7.52
CA GLY A 130 -7.61 0.33 -7.86
C GLY A 130 -8.36 1.37 -7.03
N THR A 131 -8.50 1.17 -5.71
CA THR A 131 -9.24 2.10 -4.85
C THR A 131 -8.51 3.44 -4.70
N ARG A 132 -9.26 4.51 -4.45
CA ARG A 132 -8.72 5.86 -4.19
C ARG A 132 -7.63 5.83 -3.10
N ARG A 133 -7.86 5.07 -2.04
CA ARG A 133 -6.93 4.86 -0.93
C ARG A 133 -5.61 4.20 -1.37
N ASP A 134 -5.65 3.23 -2.28
CA ASP A 134 -4.45 2.53 -2.75
C ASP A 134 -3.55 3.47 -3.57
N PHE A 135 -4.14 4.34 -4.40
CA PHE A 135 -3.38 5.38 -5.12
C PHE A 135 -2.74 6.39 -4.17
N PHE A 136 -3.45 6.88 -3.15
CA PHE A 136 -2.88 7.77 -2.15
C PHE A 136 -1.74 7.10 -1.37
N ASP A 137 -1.92 5.86 -0.93
CA ASP A 137 -0.92 5.12 -0.19
C ASP A 137 0.36 4.93 -1.03
N LEU A 138 0.22 4.57 -2.32
CA LEU A 138 1.36 4.44 -3.23
C LEU A 138 2.03 5.80 -3.49
N TYR A 139 1.25 6.85 -3.77
CA TYR A 139 1.76 8.20 -3.99
C TYR A 139 2.60 8.70 -2.81
N VAL A 140 2.08 8.58 -1.58
CA VAL A 140 2.78 9.00 -0.36
C VAL A 140 4.05 8.18 -0.15
N THR A 141 4.00 6.85 -0.39
CA THR A 141 5.19 5.98 -0.28
C THR A 141 6.28 6.42 -1.25
N LEU A 142 5.93 6.64 -2.53
CA LEU A 142 6.88 7.09 -3.54
C LEU A 142 7.50 8.44 -3.20
N HIS A 143 6.69 9.37 -2.75
CA HIS A 143 7.15 10.71 -2.40
C HIS A 143 8.09 10.69 -1.18
N GLN A 144 7.70 9.98 -0.10
CA GLN A 144 8.47 9.89 1.13
C GLN A 144 9.84 9.25 0.93
N HIS A 145 9.90 8.19 0.12
CA HIS A 145 11.13 7.44 -0.14
C HIS A 145 11.89 7.94 -1.38
N ARG A 146 11.41 9.01 -2.04
CA ARG A 146 12.00 9.57 -3.28
C ARG A 146 12.16 8.52 -4.38
N LEU A 147 11.14 7.67 -4.54
CA LEU A 147 11.10 6.57 -5.49
C LEU A 147 10.22 6.94 -6.70
N GLY A 148 10.42 6.22 -7.80
CA GLY A 148 9.64 6.36 -9.04
C GLY A 148 8.84 5.10 -9.38
N ILE A 149 8.22 5.11 -10.56
CA ILE A 149 7.46 3.97 -11.06
C ILE A 149 8.38 2.79 -11.39
N VAL A 150 9.62 3.05 -11.81
CA VAL A 150 10.60 1.99 -12.10
C VAL A 150 10.87 1.13 -10.86
N GLU A 151 10.98 1.74 -9.67
CA GLU A 151 11.15 1.03 -8.41
C GLU A 151 9.91 0.23 -8.04
N CYS A 152 8.69 0.72 -8.38
CA CYS A 152 7.45 -0.05 -8.22
C CYS A 152 7.43 -1.30 -9.09
N LEU A 153 7.79 -1.16 -10.38
CA LEU A 153 7.87 -2.29 -11.32
C LEU A 153 8.94 -3.30 -10.88
N ALA A 154 10.08 -2.83 -10.39
CA ALA A 154 11.12 -3.70 -9.85
C ALA A 154 10.64 -4.42 -8.57
N ALA A 155 9.93 -3.74 -7.69
CA ALA A 155 9.40 -4.31 -6.46
C ALA A 155 8.37 -5.42 -6.74
N ILE A 156 7.39 -5.17 -7.64
CA ILE A 156 6.37 -6.18 -7.95
C ILE A 156 6.98 -7.41 -8.61
N ARG A 157 7.94 -7.24 -9.53
CA ARG A 157 8.66 -8.37 -10.14
C ARG A 157 9.48 -9.16 -9.13
N ARG A 158 10.09 -8.48 -8.16
CA ARG A 158 10.88 -9.13 -7.10
C ARG A 158 10.01 -9.97 -6.18
N VAL A 159 8.77 -9.52 -5.89
CA VAL A 159 7.83 -10.21 -5.01
C VAL A 159 7.04 -11.28 -5.76
N TYR A 160 6.42 -10.92 -6.90
CA TYR A 160 5.47 -11.78 -7.62
C TYR A 160 6.06 -12.46 -8.86
N GLY A 161 7.33 -12.20 -9.17
CA GLY A 161 8.03 -12.82 -10.32
C GLY A 161 7.92 -12.01 -11.61
N GLN A 162 8.58 -12.51 -12.66
CA GLN A 162 8.72 -11.81 -13.95
C GLN A 162 7.48 -11.92 -14.85
N GLY A 163 6.48 -12.70 -14.48
CA GLY A 163 5.26 -12.92 -15.29
C GLY A 163 4.27 -11.75 -15.28
N VAL A 164 4.56 -10.67 -14.56
CA VAL A 164 3.67 -9.50 -14.49
C VAL A 164 3.93 -8.59 -15.70
N ASP A 165 2.88 -8.31 -16.47
CA ASP A 165 2.96 -7.46 -17.66
C ASP A 165 3.07 -5.97 -17.27
N ASP A 166 4.17 -5.34 -17.68
CA ASP A 166 4.43 -3.92 -17.41
C ASP A 166 3.37 -3.01 -18.04
N ALA A 167 2.90 -3.32 -19.27
CA ALA A 167 1.89 -2.49 -19.92
C ALA A 167 0.59 -2.50 -19.13
N LEU A 168 0.20 -3.65 -18.57
CA LEU A 168 -0.96 -3.78 -17.70
C LEU A 168 -0.76 -2.96 -16.40
N LEU A 169 0.41 -3.03 -15.79
CA LEU A 169 0.74 -2.25 -14.58
C LEU A 169 0.71 -0.75 -14.85
N LEU A 170 1.34 -0.29 -15.94
CA LEU A 170 1.35 1.12 -16.30
C LEU A 170 -0.06 1.64 -16.62
N ARG A 171 -0.89 0.81 -17.27
CA ARG A 171 -2.30 1.12 -17.50
C ARG A 171 -3.07 1.22 -16.18
N ALA A 172 -2.91 0.27 -15.26
CA ALA A 172 -3.57 0.30 -13.96
C ALA A 172 -3.22 1.56 -13.17
N LEU A 173 -1.94 2.00 -13.20
CA LEU A 173 -1.48 3.23 -12.55
C LEU A 173 -2.06 4.53 -13.13
N THR A 174 -2.68 4.48 -14.31
CA THR A 174 -3.30 5.64 -14.98
C THR A 174 -4.81 5.50 -15.17
N TYR A 175 -5.40 4.40 -14.68
CA TYR A 175 -6.83 4.16 -14.69
C TYR A 175 -7.44 4.52 -13.33
N PHE A 176 -8.24 5.57 -13.29
CA PHE A 176 -8.77 6.13 -12.03
C PHE A 176 -10.29 6.02 -11.91
N ASP A 177 -10.99 5.46 -12.91
CA ASP A 177 -12.45 5.50 -12.96
C ASP A 177 -13.13 4.89 -11.72
N ASP A 178 -12.58 3.79 -11.19
CA ASP A 178 -13.12 3.15 -9.99
C ASP A 178 -12.83 4.00 -8.73
N ALA A 179 -11.62 4.52 -8.61
CA ALA A 179 -11.22 5.42 -7.53
C ALA A 179 -12.01 6.75 -7.53
N GLU A 180 -12.46 7.22 -8.69
CA GLU A 180 -13.25 8.45 -8.82
C GLU A 180 -14.69 8.30 -8.34
N ARG A 181 -15.21 7.07 -8.32
CA ARG A 181 -16.55 6.77 -7.78
C ARG A 181 -16.58 6.73 -6.25
N GLU A 182 -15.40 6.61 -5.62
CA GLU A 182 -15.29 6.59 -4.17
C GLU A 182 -15.37 8.00 -3.57
N ALA A 183 -15.89 8.08 -2.35
CA ALA A 183 -15.86 9.32 -1.59
C ALA A 183 -14.42 9.75 -1.29
N ALA A 184 -14.22 11.07 -1.14
CA ALA A 184 -12.95 11.62 -0.70
C ALA A 184 -12.51 11.00 0.64
N LEU A 185 -11.20 10.81 0.79
CA LEU A 185 -10.66 10.27 2.04
C LEU A 185 -10.82 11.26 3.19
N PRO A 186 -10.97 10.80 4.44
CA PRO A 186 -11.03 11.68 5.61
C PRO A 186 -9.81 12.61 5.66
N GLY A 187 -10.05 13.92 5.64
CA GLY A 187 -9.01 14.95 5.64
C GLY A 187 -8.35 15.22 4.28
N GLU A 188 -8.84 14.64 3.19
CA GLU A 188 -8.40 14.95 1.84
C GLU A 188 -8.72 16.40 1.48
N GLY A 189 -7.72 17.16 1.02
CA GLY A 189 -7.88 18.50 0.51
C GLY A 189 -8.49 18.54 -0.89
N ARG A 190 -9.04 19.70 -1.27
CA ARG A 190 -9.75 19.89 -2.55
C ARG A 190 -8.96 19.46 -3.78
N ASP A 191 -7.65 19.72 -3.77
CA ASP A 191 -6.77 19.50 -4.93
C ASP A 191 -5.87 18.25 -4.79
N ASP A 192 -5.94 17.54 -3.64
CA ASP A 192 -5.06 16.40 -3.35
C ASP A 192 -5.21 15.29 -4.39
N TRP A 193 -6.45 14.92 -4.72
CA TRP A 193 -6.71 13.87 -5.71
C TRP A 193 -6.22 14.23 -7.11
N SER A 194 -6.41 15.46 -7.53
CA SER A 194 -5.90 15.94 -8.82
C SER A 194 -4.37 15.90 -8.87
N THR A 195 -3.73 16.18 -7.76
CA THR A 195 -2.25 16.12 -7.60
C THR A 195 -1.76 14.69 -7.71
N VAL A 196 -2.42 13.75 -7.03
CA VAL A 196 -2.10 12.31 -7.12
C VAL A 196 -2.21 11.82 -8.57
N LYS A 197 -3.34 12.08 -9.25
CA LYS A 197 -3.54 11.70 -10.66
C LYS A 197 -2.48 12.28 -11.59
N LYS A 198 -2.21 13.58 -11.48
CA LYS A 198 -1.20 14.26 -12.30
C LYS A 198 0.19 13.66 -12.08
N SER A 199 0.54 13.30 -10.85
CA SER A 199 1.80 12.66 -10.51
C SER A 199 1.95 11.31 -11.22
N PHE A 200 0.93 10.45 -11.19
CA PHE A 200 0.98 9.15 -11.87
C PHE A 200 1.03 9.32 -13.39
N TRP A 201 0.18 10.15 -14.00
CA TRP A 201 0.20 10.41 -15.43
C TRP A 201 1.56 10.94 -15.92
N SER A 202 2.13 11.91 -15.21
CA SER A 202 3.45 12.45 -15.55
C SER A 202 4.54 11.39 -15.48
N ARG A 203 4.61 10.64 -14.37
CA ARG A 203 5.64 9.62 -14.14
C ARG A 203 5.54 8.44 -15.11
N VAL A 204 4.32 7.97 -15.41
CA VAL A 204 4.08 6.90 -16.39
C VAL A 204 4.35 7.42 -17.80
N GLY A 205 3.90 8.64 -18.14
CA GLY A 205 4.16 9.27 -19.42
C GLY A 205 5.65 9.36 -19.76
N HIS A 206 6.48 9.70 -18.79
CA HIS A 206 7.94 9.73 -18.98
C HIS A 206 8.55 8.35 -19.33
N LEU A 207 7.96 7.25 -18.85
CA LEU A 207 8.44 5.90 -19.18
C LEU A 207 8.01 5.47 -20.59
N LEU A 208 6.88 5.97 -21.07
CA LEU A 208 6.34 5.62 -22.40
C LEU A 208 6.95 6.45 -23.54
N ILE A 209 7.60 7.57 -23.25
CA ILE A 209 8.24 8.44 -24.25
C ILE A 209 9.71 8.01 -24.41
N PRO A 210 10.14 7.55 -25.61
CA PRO A 210 11.54 7.21 -25.84
C PRO A 210 12.47 8.40 -25.56
N PRO A 211 13.68 8.17 -25.03
CA PRO A 211 14.62 9.23 -24.68
C PRO A 211 14.91 10.23 -25.81
N ALA A 212 14.99 9.77 -27.06
CA ALA A 212 15.19 10.61 -28.22
C ALA A 212 14.02 11.60 -28.49
N ARG A 213 12.77 11.22 -28.15
CA ARG A 213 11.61 12.11 -28.23
C ARG A 213 11.53 13.11 -27.08
N GLN A 214 12.03 12.76 -25.92
CA GLN A 214 12.09 13.68 -24.78
C GLN A 214 12.99 14.89 -25.08
N LEU A 215 14.12 14.65 -25.73
CA LEU A 215 15.03 15.73 -26.18
C LEU A 215 14.37 16.63 -27.22
N GLN A 216 13.61 16.09 -28.18
CA GLN A 216 12.89 16.88 -29.21
C GLN A 216 11.75 17.72 -28.61
N ILE A 217 11.04 17.21 -27.60
CA ILE A 217 9.96 17.95 -26.92
C ILE A 217 10.57 19.07 -26.08
N ALA A 218 11.66 18.81 -25.34
CA ALA A 218 12.37 19.83 -24.57
C ALA A 218 12.90 20.95 -25.46
N GLN A 219 13.48 20.62 -26.61
CA GLN A 219 13.98 21.61 -27.57
C GLN A 219 12.85 22.48 -28.13
N ARG A 220 11.71 21.90 -28.52
CA ARG A 220 10.55 22.65 -29.02
C ARG A 220 9.94 23.58 -27.97
N VAL A 221 9.98 23.24 -26.69
CA VAL A 221 9.50 24.12 -25.62
C VAL A 221 10.43 25.31 -25.45
N VAL A 222 11.74 25.12 -25.54
CA VAL A 222 12.72 26.21 -25.52
C VAL A 222 12.52 27.16 -26.72
N ASP A 223 12.37 26.61 -27.94
CA ASP A 223 12.19 27.38 -29.15
C ASP A 223 10.88 28.20 -29.16
N VAL A 224 9.84 27.78 -28.43
CA VAL A 224 8.56 28.51 -28.29
C VAL A 224 8.64 29.61 -27.21
N VAL A 225 9.53 29.47 -26.22
CA VAL A 225 9.69 30.46 -25.14
C VAL A 225 10.65 31.58 -25.55
N GLU A 226 11.54 31.34 -26.53
CA GLU A 226 12.50 32.32 -27.05
C GLU A 226 12.03 33.08 -28.33
N ALA A 227 10.83 32.76 -28.83
CA ALA A 227 10.19 33.40 -30.00
C ALA A 227 9.07 34.37 -29.58
#